data_39049bfc51690c07a85c62389dae2756
#
_entry.id   39049bfc51690c07a85c62389dae2756
#
_cell.length_a   1.000
_cell.length_b   1.000
_cell.length_c   1.000
_cell.angle_alpha   90.00
_cell.angle_beta   90.00
_cell.angle_gamma   90.00
#
_symmetry.space_group_name_H-M   'P 1'
#
loop_
_entity.id
_entity.type
_entity.pdbx_description
1 polymer ?
#
loop_
_entity_poly.entity_id
_entity_poly.type
_entity_poly.pdbx_seq_one_letter_code
_entity_poly.pdbx_strand_id
1 'polypeptide(L)'
;MRRIITFGTFDVLHVGHVRILKRAKAHGDHLTVGLSSDELNFSKKGRNPIYSFDARLELLSSLRFVDDVFKEESLEQKREYIIKHKADMLVMGNDWEGRFDEFKDVCEVIYLPRTPSVSTTEIIEIIKEQQ
;
A
#
# COMPACT_ATOMS: atom_id res chain seq x y z
N MET A 1 -14.48 0.62 16.83
CA MET A 1 -14.08 0.57 15.41
C MET A 1 -12.62 0.09 15.29
N ARG A 2 -12.40 -0.92 14.50
CA ARG A 2 -11.04 -1.43 14.27
C ARG A 2 -10.48 -0.79 13.00
N ARG A 3 -9.38 -0.05 13.14
CA ARG A 3 -8.75 0.71 12.06
C ARG A 3 -7.54 -0.02 11.51
N ILE A 4 -7.54 -0.23 10.20
CA ILE A 4 -6.46 -0.89 9.49
C ILE A 4 -5.69 0.14 8.68
N ILE A 5 -4.36 0.03 8.66
CA ILE A 5 -3.50 0.86 7.82
C ILE A 5 -2.61 -0.03 6.95
N THR A 6 -2.38 0.40 5.72
CA THR A 6 -1.41 -0.23 4.82
C THR A 6 -0.68 0.85 4.03
N PHE A 7 0.46 0.51 3.47
CA PHE A 7 1.30 1.45 2.72
C PHE A 7 1.68 0.83 1.39
N GLY A 8 1.88 1.66 0.39
CA GLY A 8 2.37 1.18 -0.90
C GLY A 8 2.36 2.25 -1.98
N THR A 9 2.87 1.87 -3.13
CA THR A 9 2.89 2.74 -4.32
C THR A 9 1.62 2.56 -5.14
N PHE A 10 1.13 1.33 -5.26
CA PHE A 10 -0.08 0.96 -6.01
C PHE A 10 -0.08 1.53 -7.43
N ASP A 11 1.08 1.43 -8.10
CA ASP A 11 1.23 1.89 -9.47
C ASP A 11 0.61 0.89 -10.44
N VAL A 12 0.01 1.42 -11.51
CA VAL A 12 -0.70 0.59 -12.51
C VAL A 12 -1.65 -0.38 -11.78
N LEU A 13 -2.63 0.18 -11.08
CA LEU A 13 -3.55 -0.58 -10.23
C LEU A 13 -4.09 -1.82 -10.96
N HIS A 14 -3.94 -2.97 -10.34
CA HIS A 14 -4.34 -4.24 -10.93
C HIS A 14 -5.06 -5.11 -9.89
N VAL A 15 -5.52 -6.28 -10.31
CA VAL A 15 -6.33 -7.16 -9.47
C VAL A 15 -5.59 -7.60 -8.19
N GLY A 16 -4.27 -7.74 -8.25
CA GLY A 16 -3.48 -8.07 -7.05
C GLY A 16 -3.59 -7.00 -5.98
N HIS A 17 -3.53 -5.72 -6.37
CA HIS A 17 -3.73 -4.59 -5.45
C HIS A 17 -5.14 -4.62 -4.85
N VAL A 18 -6.15 -4.82 -5.69
CA VAL A 18 -7.54 -4.88 -5.25
C VAL A 18 -7.73 -5.99 -4.21
N ARG A 19 -7.17 -7.17 -4.47
CA ARG A 19 -7.31 -8.31 -3.57
C ARG A 19 -6.64 -8.09 -2.23
N ILE A 20 -5.42 -7.55 -2.20
CA ILE A 20 -4.74 -7.32 -0.93
C ILE A 20 -5.44 -6.24 -0.11
N LEU A 21 -5.91 -5.18 -0.77
CA LEU A 21 -6.66 -4.12 -0.09
C LEU A 21 -7.98 -4.63 0.46
N LYS A 22 -8.69 -5.45 -0.29
CA LYS A 22 -9.95 -6.06 0.15
C LYS A 22 -9.72 -6.97 1.35
N ARG A 23 -8.66 -7.79 1.33
CA ARG A 23 -8.31 -8.65 2.45
C ARG A 23 -7.90 -7.84 3.67
N ALA A 24 -7.15 -6.76 3.47
CA ALA A 24 -6.77 -5.87 4.57
C ALA A 24 -8.02 -5.29 5.24
N LYS A 25 -8.96 -4.77 4.45
CA LYS A 25 -10.21 -4.22 4.98
C LYS A 25 -11.01 -5.26 5.79
N ALA A 26 -10.96 -6.52 5.37
CA ALA A 26 -11.69 -7.59 6.04
C ALA A 26 -11.25 -7.82 7.49
N HIS A 27 -10.07 -7.32 7.89
CA HIS A 27 -9.59 -7.43 9.28
C HIS A 27 -10.16 -6.34 10.20
N GLY A 28 -10.91 -5.37 9.67
CA GLY A 28 -11.43 -4.31 10.49
C GLY A 28 -12.60 -3.58 9.84
N ASP A 29 -12.86 -2.40 10.35
CA ASP A 29 -14.02 -1.59 9.95
C ASP A 29 -13.63 -0.43 9.04
N HIS A 30 -12.37 -0.01 9.07
CA HIS A 30 -11.89 1.18 8.38
C HIS A 30 -10.50 0.90 7.82
N LEU A 31 -10.29 1.16 6.52
CA LEU A 31 -8.99 0.99 5.87
C LEU A 31 -8.45 2.33 5.43
N THR A 32 -7.28 2.68 5.96
CA THR A 32 -6.49 3.84 5.56
C THR A 32 -5.28 3.38 4.75
N VAL A 33 -5.02 4.02 3.63
CA VAL A 33 -3.86 3.70 2.77
C VAL A 33 -2.89 4.87 2.78
N GLY A 34 -1.64 4.60 3.17
CA GLY A 34 -0.53 5.54 2.98
C GLY A 34 0.05 5.34 1.58
N LEU A 35 -0.20 6.29 0.70
CA LEU A 35 0.19 6.22 -0.70
C LEU A 35 1.50 6.96 -0.91
N SER A 36 2.54 6.26 -1.37
CA SER A 36 3.86 6.85 -1.59
C SER A 36 3.81 8.04 -2.55
N SER A 37 4.43 9.15 -2.15
CA SER A 37 4.61 10.29 -3.05
C SER A 37 5.51 9.91 -4.23
N ASP A 38 5.45 10.68 -5.32
CA ASP A 38 6.32 10.44 -6.46
C ASP A 38 7.79 10.57 -6.06
N GLU A 39 8.11 11.57 -5.23
CA GLU A 39 9.47 11.81 -4.73
C GLU A 39 9.97 10.66 -3.86
N LEU A 40 9.12 10.16 -2.96
CA LEU A 40 9.49 9.02 -2.11
C LEU A 40 9.72 7.78 -2.97
N ASN A 41 8.85 7.53 -3.94
CA ASN A 41 8.99 6.37 -4.82
C ASN A 41 10.29 6.45 -5.62
N PHE A 42 10.63 7.63 -6.13
CA PHE A 42 11.90 7.85 -6.84
C PHE A 42 13.09 7.55 -5.95
N SER A 43 13.07 8.01 -4.68
CA SER A 43 14.17 7.76 -3.74
C SER A 43 14.35 6.27 -3.43
N LYS A 44 13.26 5.49 -3.42
CA LYS A 44 13.33 4.05 -3.15
C LYS A 44 13.77 3.24 -4.36
N LYS A 45 13.30 3.60 -5.56
CA LYS A 45 13.42 2.76 -6.76
C LYS A 45 14.27 3.37 -7.86
N GLY A 46 14.66 4.65 -7.74
CA GLY A 46 15.42 5.35 -8.75
C GLY A 46 14.62 5.72 -10.01
N ARG A 47 13.29 5.63 -9.92
CA ARG A 47 12.41 5.97 -11.04
C ARG A 47 11.06 6.45 -10.50
N ASN A 48 10.36 7.26 -11.31
CA ASN A 48 9.00 7.68 -11.00
C ASN A 48 8.00 6.55 -11.27
N PRO A 49 6.85 6.54 -10.59
CA PRO A 49 5.75 5.65 -10.96
C PRO A 49 5.27 5.95 -12.38
N ILE A 50 4.65 4.97 -13.03
CA ILE A 50 4.01 5.17 -14.34
C ILE A 50 2.85 6.17 -14.19
N TYR A 51 2.01 5.99 -13.16
CA TYR A 51 0.95 6.95 -12.84
C TYR A 51 1.43 7.95 -11.81
N SER A 52 1.08 9.24 -12.02
CA SER A 52 1.36 10.29 -11.04
C SER A 52 0.66 9.99 -9.72
N PHE A 53 1.10 10.65 -8.65
CA PHE A 53 0.43 10.53 -7.35
C PHE A 53 -1.07 10.84 -7.47
N ASP A 54 -1.44 11.91 -8.17
CA ASP A 54 -2.85 12.30 -8.28
C ASP A 54 -3.69 11.22 -8.98
N ALA A 55 -3.16 10.59 -10.02
CA ALA A 55 -3.86 9.51 -10.70
C ALA A 55 -4.00 8.28 -9.80
N ARG A 56 -2.94 7.93 -9.08
CA ARG A 56 -2.97 6.79 -8.15
C ARG A 56 -3.94 7.05 -7.00
N LEU A 57 -3.97 8.28 -6.49
CA LEU A 57 -4.91 8.70 -5.45
C LEU A 57 -6.36 8.55 -5.92
N GLU A 58 -6.65 9.02 -7.12
CA GLU A 58 -8.00 8.94 -7.68
C GLU A 58 -8.47 7.49 -7.81
N LEU A 59 -7.60 6.62 -8.33
CA LEU A 59 -7.92 5.21 -8.49
C LEU A 59 -8.19 4.53 -7.15
N LEU A 60 -7.31 4.73 -6.16
CA LEU A 60 -7.49 4.12 -4.84
C LEU A 60 -8.71 4.64 -4.12
N SER A 61 -8.95 5.95 -4.20
CA SER A 61 -10.09 6.57 -3.53
C SER A 61 -11.43 6.14 -4.12
N SER A 62 -11.42 5.58 -5.33
CA SER A 62 -12.61 5.07 -6.00
C SER A 62 -12.99 3.64 -5.58
N LEU A 63 -12.08 2.94 -4.88
CA LEU A 63 -12.36 1.60 -4.39
C LEU A 63 -13.22 1.69 -3.12
N ARG A 64 -14.37 1.00 -3.14
CA ARG A 64 -15.36 1.11 -2.05
C ARG A 64 -14.88 0.62 -0.69
N PHE A 65 -13.86 -0.24 -0.64
CA PHE A 65 -13.31 -0.75 0.61
C PHE A 65 -12.13 0.07 1.13
N VAL A 66 -11.73 1.12 0.41
CA VAL A 66 -10.72 2.08 0.87
C VAL A 66 -11.46 3.29 1.46
N ASP A 67 -11.26 3.54 2.75
CA ASP A 67 -11.99 4.59 3.45
C ASP A 67 -11.25 5.92 3.46
N ASP A 68 -9.92 5.88 3.47
CA ASP A 68 -9.11 7.09 3.51
C ASP A 68 -7.75 6.83 2.86
N VAL A 69 -7.18 7.85 2.23
CA VAL A 69 -5.86 7.80 1.62
C VAL A 69 -5.10 9.05 2.01
N PHE A 70 -3.86 8.89 2.45
CA PHE A 70 -2.98 10.02 2.72
C PHE A 70 -1.66 9.87 1.96
N LYS A 71 -0.95 10.97 1.79
CA LYS A 71 0.34 10.96 1.10
C LYS A 71 1.44 10.52 2.06
N GLU A 72 2.11 9.42 1.75
CA GLU A 72 3.32 9.01 2.47
C GLU A 72 4.52 9.69 1.84
N GLU A 73 5.17 10.57 2.59
CA GLU A 73 6.31 11.35 2.11
C GLU A 73 7.64 10.88 2.67
N SER A 74 7.62 10.05 3.72
CA SER A 74 8.83 9.59 4.39
C SER A 74 8.65 8.19 4.96
N LEU A 75 9.60 7.31 4.68
CA LEU A 75 9.62 5.96 5.29
C LEU A 75 9.91 6.05 6.79
N GLU A 76 10.69 7.05 7.19
CA GLU A 76 11.11 7.21 8.58
C GLU A 76 9.97 7.65 9.50
N GLN A 77 8.92 8.24 8.93
CA GLN A 77 7.75 8.70 9.67
C GLN A 77 6.63 7.66 9.74
N LYS A 78 6.90 6.42 9.38
CA LYS A 78 5.87 5.39 9.33
C LYS A 78 5.19 5.19 10.70
N ARG A 79 5.95 5.22 11.78
CA ARG A 79 5.41 5.14 13.14
C ARG A 79 4.44 6.28 13.43
N GLU A 80 4.82 7.50 13.07
CA GLU A 80 3.99 8.69 13.28
C GLU A 80 2.69 8.61 12.48
N TYR A 81 2.75 8.09 11.26
CA TYR A 81 1.55 7.88 10.45
C TYR A 81 0.60 6.88 11.12
N ILE A 82 1.14 5.77 11.63
CA ILE A 82 0.34 4.75 12.32
C ILE A 82 -0.38 5.36 13.52
N ILE A 83 0.33 6.13 14.33
CA ILE A 83 -0.21 6.78 15.53
C ILE A 83 -1.22 7.85 15.15
N LYS A 84 -0.90 8.71 14.19
CA LYS A 84 -1.77 9.80 13.75
C LYS A 84 -3.11 9.29 13.25
N HIS A 85 -3.10 8.20 12.49
CA HIS A 85 -4.32 7.61 11.94
C HIS A 85 -4.99 6.61 12.88
N LYS A 86 -4.47 6.48 14.09
CA LYS A 86 -5.04 5.63 15.15
C LYS A 86 -5.24 4.19 14.70
N ALA A 87 -4.29 3.67 13.94
CA ALA A 87 -4.39 2.32 13.41
C ALA A 87 -4.25 1.27 14.51
N ASP A 88 -5.13 0.29 14.46
CA ASP A 88 -5.07 -0.86 15.36
C ASP A 88 -4.22 -1.98 14.77
N MET A 89 -4.12 -2.03 13.44
CA MET A 89 -3.38 -3.07 12.73
C MET A 89 -2.73 -2.52 11.47
N LEU A 90 -1.46 -2.87 11.28
CA LEU A 90 -0.73 -2.64 10.04
C LEU A 90 -0.78 -3.93 9.22
N VAL A 91 -1.24 -3.85 7.98
CA VAL A 91 -1.29 -4.98 7.04
C VAL A 91 -0.37 -4.70 5.87
N MET A 92 0.56 -5.62 5.60
CA MET A 92 1.48 -5.52 4.48
C MET A 92 1.51 -6.85 3.72
N GLY A 93 2.04 -6.85 2.50
CA GLY A 93 2.27 -8.09 1.78
C GLY A 93 3.38 -8.92 2.41
N ASN A 94 3.35 -10.24 2.25
CA ASN A 94 4.34 -11.13 2.87
C ASN A 94 5.75 -10.99 2.28
N ASP A 95 5.93 -10.29 1.17
CA ASP A 95 7.26 -9.92 0.66
C ASP A 95 8.05 -9.11 1.70
N TRP A 96 7.35 -8.46 2.62
CA TRP A 96 7.92 -7.62 3.67
C TRP A 96 7.95 -8.30 5.04
N GLU A 97 7.68 -9.61 5.10
CA GLU A 97 7.54 -10.34 6.36
C GLU A 97 8.71 -10.05 7.31
N GLY A 98 8.36 -9.66 8.54
CA GLY A 98 9.31 -9.32 9.59
C GLY A 98 9.83 -7.88 9.55
N ARG A 99 9.74 -7.20 8.43
CA ARG A 99 10.37 -5.87 8.27
C ARG A 99 9.67 -4.76 9.03
N PHE A 100 8.43 -4.96 9.43
CA PHE A 100 7.64 -3.97 10.17
C PHE A 100 7.31 -4.42 11.58
N ASP A 101 7.95 -5.48 12.06
CA ASP A 101 7.70 -6.01 13.40
C ASP A 101 8.06 -5.02 14.49
N GLU A 102 8.94 -4.05 14.19
CA GLU A 102 9.28 -2.98 15.14
C GLU A 102 8.07 -2.14 15.56
N PHE A 103 6.98 -2.15 14.77
CA PHE A 103 5.76 -1.38 15.07
C PHE A 103 4.77 -2.16 15.93
N LYS A 104 5.10 -3.38 16.35
CA LYS A 104 4.21 -4.20 17.21
C LYS A 104 3.96 -3.57 18.58
N ASP A 105 4.78 -2.60 18.98
CA ASP A 105 4.57 -1.85 20.21
C ASP A 105 3.43 -0.83 20.12
N VAL A 106 3.01 -0.45 18.91
CA VAL A 106 1.95 0.55 18.70
C VAL A 106 0.71 -0.01 18.00
N CYS A 107 0.82 -1.16 17.35
CA CYS A 107 -0.31 -1.80 16.66
C CYS A 107 -0.03 -3.27 16.42
N GLU A 108 -1.05 -4.02 16.00
CA GLU A 108 -0.80 -5.36 15.47
C GLU A 108 -0.17 -5.25 14.09
N VAL A 109 0.66 -6.21 13.72
CA VAL A 109 1.30 -6.25 12.39
C VAL A 109 1.07 -7.63 11.80
N ILE A 110 0.46 -7.68 10.61
CA ILE A 110 0.27 -8.92 9.88
C ILE A 110 0.75 -8.79 8.44
N TYR A 111 1.08 -9.92 7.84
CA TYR A 111 1.56 -10.01 6.47
C TYR A 111 0.65 -10.96 5.69
N LEU A 112 0.13 -10.49 4.55
CA LEU A 112 -0.80 -11.28 3.74
C LEU A 112 -0.09 -11.89 2.52
N PRO A 113 -0.48 -13.10 2.10
CA PRO A 113 0.06 -13.71 0.90
C PRO A 113 -0.23 -12.86 -0.33
N ARG A 114 0.78 -12.76 -1.21
CA ARG A 114 0.63 -12.07 -2.50
C ARG A 114 -0.18 -12.95 -3.46
N THR A 115 -0.97 -12.29 -4.34
CA THR A 115 -1.63 -13.00 -5.43
C THR A 115 -0.57 -13.49 -6.43
N PRO A 116 -0.46 -14.81 -6.68
CA PRO A 116 0.56 -15.34 -7.57
C PRO A 116 0.45 -14.77 -9.00
N SER A 117 1.58 -14.59 -9.64
CA SER A 117 1.71 -14.17 -11.04
C SER A 117 1.10 -12.82 -11.37
N VAL A 118 0.85 -11.99 -10.36
CA VAL A 118 0.34 -10.63 -10.58
C VAL A 118 1.23 -9.64 -9.85
N SER A 119 1.96 -8.83 -10.61
CA SER A 119 2.74 -7.71 -10.08
C SER A 119 2.79 -6.60 -11.12
N THR A 120 2.97 -5.37 -10.65
CA THR A 120 3.11 -4.22 -11.54
C THR A 120 4.29 -4.38 -12.48
N THR A 121 5.42 -4.86 -11.98
CA THR A 121 6.62 -5.08 -12.79
C THR A 121 6.36 -6.08 -13.91
N GLU A 122 5.72 -7.22 -13.60
CA GLU A 122 5.38 -8.23 -14.60
C GLU A 122 4.46 -7.68 -15.68
N ILE A 123 3.45 -6.89 -15.29
CA ILE A 123 2.51 -6.26 -16.21
C ILE A 123 3.24 -5.32 -17.17
N ILE A 124 4.13 -4.49 -16.65
CA ILE A 124 4.92 -3.56 -17.46
C ILE A 124 5.79 -4.30 -18.44
N GLU A 125 6.46 -5.39 -18.02
CA GLU A 125 7.30 -6.18 -18.88
C GLU A 125 6.52 -6.85 -20.01
N ILE A 126 5.32 -7.37 -19.71
CA ILE A 126 4.46 -7.98 -20.73
C ILE A 126 4.06 -6.93 -21.78
N ILE A 127 3.70 -5.73 -21.34
CA ILE A 127 3.32 -4.63 -22.25
C ILE A 127 4.50 -4.30 -23.17
N LYS A 128 5.72 -4.19 -22.63
CA LYS A 128 6.92 -3.89 -23.42
C LYS A 128 7.21 -4.96 -24.46
N GLU A 129 7.02 -6.24 -24.11
CA GLU A 129 7.27 -7.37 -25.02
C GLU A 129 6.32 -7.39 -26.21
N GLN A 130 5.14 -6.77 -26.09
CA GLN A 130 4.14 -6.75 -27.14
C GLN A 130 4.30 -5.58 -28.10
N GLN A 131 5.28 -4.74 -27.88
CA GLN A 131 5.60 -3.62 -28.76
C GLN A 131 6.76 -4.01 -29.70
#